data_043c73a886e9c0a562270261cb3abe8e
#
_entry.id   043c73a886e9c0a562270261cb3abe8e
#
_cell.length_a   1.000
_cell.length_b   1.000
_cell.length_c   1.000
_cell.angle_alpha   90.00
_cell.angle_beta   90.00
_cell.angle_gamma   90.00
#
_symmetry.space_group_name_H-M   'P 1'
#
loop_
_entity.id
_entity.type
_entity.pdbx_description
1 polymer ?
#
loop_
_entity_poly.entity_id
_entity_poly.type
_entity_poly.pdbx_seq_one_letter_code
_entity_poly.pdbx_strand_id
1 'polypeptide(L)'
;MALAIVARTQGDEYQARWFWMNVCRLFEDRTKVFRVTYEQHNIKSFDDIAVSYGAGMTDEDGHPLVADYYQVKFHVTAAGTITWQGMMDPAFINAASVSFLQRLKHAQGQYAPGGIGARFYLYTPWSIDAGDTLASIVSRADGRIMLQRLADGGPRSKMGKARAAWREHLAVETDEELLTILRPLRLRQGPTLQELREALNLRLQLAGLVPVEEGSLIHPYDELTRKLLQAGQTSFTRTEIEHVGKREKLWRGHSVVEHGAYRMGIRSFFRWAEHLEDETDDMLCLLACFNGRKPLSPKLWHTTVFPCVERFLSKMQRGQPYYHLHLHTHASIAVI
;
A
#
# COMPACT_ATOMS: atom_id res chain seq x y z
N MET A 1 8.77 21.81 -22.85
CA MET A 1 9.81 20.77 -22.70
C MET A 1 10.19 20.55 -21.24
N ALA A 2 10.50 21.57 -20.43
CA ALA A 2 10.86 21.44 -19.02
C ALA A 2 9.79 20.74 -18.15
N LEU A 3 8.50 21.09 -18.29
CA LEU A 3 7.40 20.47 -17.53
C LEU A 3 7.23 18.98 -17.80
N ALA A 4 7.47 18.51 -19.04
CA ALA A 4 7.38 17.09 -19.36
C ALA A 4 8.53 16.27 -18.73
N ILE A 5 9.72 16.87 -18.61
CA ILE A 5 10.87 16.24 -17.94
C ILE A 5 10.58 16.11 -16.45
N VAL A 6 10.10 17.18 -15.82
CA VAL A 6 9.72 17.17 -14.39
C VAL A 6 8.65 16.13 -14.11
N ALA A 7 7.60 16.08 -14.93
CA ALA A 7 6.53 15.10 -14.79
C ALA A 7 7.04 13.65 -14.87
N ARG A 8 7.94 13.36 -15.81
CA ARG A 8 8.54 12.04 -15.95
C ARG A 8 9.39 11.69 -14.73
N THR A 9 10.27 12.60 -14.30
CA THR A 9 11.13 12.39 -13.12
C THR A 9 10.30 12.10 -11.88
N GLN A 10 9.22 12.86 -11.62
CA GLN A 10 8.35 12.64 -10.48
C GLN A 10 7.58 11.32 -10.59
N GLY A 11 7.23 10.88 -11.80
CA GLY A 11 6.64 9.56 -12.05
C GLY A 11 7.60 8.43 -11.68
N ASP A 12 8.85 8.53 -12.13
CA ASP A 12 9.90 7.55 -11.83
C ASP A 12 10.19 7.51 -10.31
N GLU A 13 10.23 8.66 -9.64
CA GLU A 13 10.37 8.75 -8.17
C GLU A 13 9.20 8.13 -7.44
N TYR A 14 7.97 8.38 -7.87
CA TYR A 14 6.77 7.83 -7.26
C TYR A 14 6.75 6.30 -7.35
N GLN A 15 7.08 5.76 -8.52
CA GLN A 15 7.19 4.33 -8.76
C GLN A 15 8.32 3.70 -7.92
N ALA A 16 9.51 4.31 -7.87
CA ALA A 16 10.64 3.84 -7.07
C ALA A 16 10.28 3.82 -5.57
N ARG A 17 9.64 4.86 -5.04
CA ARG A 17 9.23 4.92 -3.63
C ARG A 17 8.16 3.88 -3.31
N TRP A 18 7.20 3.64 -4.20
CA TRP A 18 6.23 2.57 -4.02
C TRP A 18 6.87 1.19 -4.06
N PHE A 19 7.87 0.99 -4.90
CA PHE A 19 8.70 -0.22 -4.88
C PHE A 19 9.34 -0.43 -3.50
N TRP A 20 10.02 0.59 -2.94
CA TRP A 20 10.64 0.51 -1.62
C TRP A 20 9.64 0.31 -0.48
N MET A 21 8.43 0.86 -0.58
CA MET A 21 7.33 0.54 0.34
C MET A 21 7.03 -0.96 0.38
N ASN A 22 7.04 -1.61 -0.79
CA ASN A 22 6.82 -3.05 -0.89
C ASN A 22 8.07 -3.86 -0.48
N VAL A 23 9.28 -3.38 -0.76
CA VAL A 23 10.52 -3.97 -0.27
C VAL A 23 10.54 -4.04 1.26
N CYS A 24 10.10 -3.00 1.95
CA CYS A 24 10.01 -2.99 3.40
C CYS A 24 9.13 -4.13 3.96
N ARG A 25 8.13 -4.59 3.21
CA ARG A 25 7.27 -5.73 3.59
C ARG A 25 8.03 -7.06 3.71
N LEU A 26 9.19 -7.19 3.05
CA LEU A 26 10.06 -8.37 3.20
C LEU A 26 10.59 -8.54 4.64
N PHE A 27 10.56 -7.46 5.43
CA PHE A 27 11.12 -7.39 6.77
C PHE A 27 10.06 -7.40 7.88
N GLU A 28 8.78 -7.38 7.52
CA GLU A 28 7.68 -7.45 8.48
C GLU A 28 7.66 -8.82 9.18
N ASP A 29 7.33 -8.83 10.46
CA ASP A 29 7.16 -10.06 11.22
C ASP A 29 6.07 -10.94 10.59
N ARG A 30 6.37 -12.25 10.45
CA ARG A 30 5.47 -13.24 9.84
C ARG A 30 5.01 -12.88 8.42
N THR A 31 5.78 -12.05 7.71
CA THR A 31 5.48 -11.71 6.32
C THR A 31 5.32 -12.96 5.46
N LYS A 32 4.36 -12.90 4.54
CA LYS A 32 4.23 -13.88 3.46
C LYS A 32 4.89 -13.39 2.17
N VAL A 33 5.35 -12.14 2.12
CA VAL A 33 6.11 -11.62 1.00
C VAL A 33 7.50 -12.25 0.99
N PHE A 34 7.85 -12.91 -0.09
CA PHE A 34 9.18 -13.50 -0.23
C PHE A 34 10.03 -12.85 -1.31
N ARG A 35 9.39 -12.11 -2.23
CA ARG A 35 10.07 -11.44 -3.34
C ARG A 35 9.32 -10.18 -3.76
N VAL A 36 10.07 -9.13 -4.11
CA VAL A 36 9.55 -7.93 -4.74
C VAL A 36 10.35 -7.66 -6.01
N THR A 37 9.64 -7.39 -7.11
CA THR A 37 10.25 -7.14 -8.42
C THR A 37 9.86 -5.76 -8.91
N TYR A 38 10.82 -5.01 -9.44
CA TYR A 38 10.65 -3.72 -10.10
C TYR A 38 10.78 -3.92 -11.61
N GLU A 39 9.89 -3.36 -12.42
CA GLU A 39 9.85 -3.54 -13.88
C GLU A 39 9.81 -5.03 -14.28
N GLN A 40 8.69 -5.67 -14.02
CA GLN A 40 8.46 -7.09 -14.31
C GLN A 40 8.21 -7.31 -15.81
N HIS A 41 9.24 -7.62 -16.57
CA HIS A 41 9.17 -7.71 -18.04
C HIS A 41 8.17 -8.72 -18.62
N ASN A 42 7.70 -9.69 -17.84
CA ASN A 42 6.82 -10.77 -18.31
C ASN A 42 5.34 -10.38 -18.36
N ILE A 43 4.94 -9.29 -17.74
CA ILE A 43 3.54 -8.85 -17.64
C ILE A 43 3.45 -7.44 -18.23
N LYS A 44 3.03 -7.35 -19.48
CA LYS A 44 2.76 -6.02 -20.05
C LYS A 44 1.59 -5.40 -19.30
N SER A 45 1.82 -4.21 -18.71
CA SER A 45 0.78 -3.32 -18.18
C SER A 45 0.45 -3.41 -16.70
N PHE A 46 0.99 -4.38 -15.98
CA PHE A 46 1.03 -4.44 -14.53
C PHE A 46 2.46 -4.81 -14.12
N ASP A 47 3.40 -4.24 -14.86
CA ASP A 47 4.82 -4.57 -14.87
C ASP A 47 5.66 -3.66 -13.97
N ASP A 48 5.11 -2.54 -13.50
CA ASP A 48 5.89 -1.59 -12.71
C ASP A 48 6.42 -2.22 -11.41
N ILE A 49 5.58 -2.96 -10.67
CA ILE A 49 6.00 -3.66 -9.45
C ILE A 49 5.23 -4.97 -9.33
N ALA A 50 5.93 -6.05 -8.96
CA ALA A 50 5.32 -7.31 -8.57
C ALA A 50 5.75 -7.71 -7.15
N VAL A 51 4.78 -8.18 -6.35
CA VAL A 51 5.00 -8.68 -4.99
C VAL A 51 4.58 -10.15 -4.96
N SER A 52 5.53 -11.05 -4.76
CA SER A 52 5.29 -12.49 -4.73
C SER A 52 5.12 -12.99 -3.30
N TYR A 53 4.17 -13.90 -3.11
CA TYR A 53 3.79 -14.45 -1.81
C TYR A 53 4.19 -15.91 -1.66
N GLY A 54 4.64 -16.28 -0.46
CA GLY A 54 4.86 -17.65 -0.07
C GLY A 54 3.57 -18.44 0.12
N ALA A 55 3.71 -19.76 0.29
CA ALA A 55 2.58 -20.67 0.50
C ALA A 55 1.68 -20.24 1.68
N GLY A 56 0.38 -20.45 1.53
CA GLY A 56 -0.62 -20.16 2.55
C GLY A 56 -1.01 -18.67 2.63
N MET A 57 -0.67 -17.86 1.63
CA MET A 57 -1.29 -16.55 1.45
C MET A 57 -2.64 -16.71 0.75
N THR A 58 -3.64 -15.99 1.23
CA THR A 58 -4.98 -15.96 0.64
C THR A 58 -5.41 -14.53 0.35
N ASP A 59 -6.33 -14.37 -0.59
CA ASP A 59 -7.06 -13.13 -0.82
C ASP A 59 -8.15 -12.90 0.25
N GLU A 60 -8.92 -11.84 0.09
CA GLU A 60 -9.97 -11.43 1.02
C GLU A 60 -11.15 -12.41 1.06
N ASP A 61 -11.30 -13.26 0.03
CA ASP A 61 -12.34 -14.26 -0.10
C ASP A 61 -11.84 -15.68 0.27
N GLY A 62 -10.56 -15.78 0.74
CA GLY A 62 -9.94 -17.03 1.17
C GLY A 62 -9.31 -17.87 0.05
N HIS A 63 -9.28 -17.37 -1.19
CA HIS A 63 -8.63 -18.08 -2.29
C HIS A 63 -7.12 -17.93 -2.24
N PRO A 64 -6.35 -18.92 -2.72
CA PRO A 64 -4.90 -18.83 -2.80
C PRO A 64 -4.44 -17.58 -3.56
N LEU A 65 -3.48 -16.85 -2.99
CA LEU A 65 -2.88 -15.67 -3.58
C LEU A 65 -1.38 -15.87 -3.77
N VAL A 66 -0.91 -15.74 -5.01
CA VAL A 66 0.49 -15.95 -5.40
C VAL A 66 1.22 -14.62 -5.56
N ALA A 67 0.55 -13.61 -6.12
CA ALA A 67 1.20 -12.31 -6.35
C ALA A 67 0.21 -11.14 -6.41
N ASP A 68 0.75 -9.96 -6.11
CA ASP A 68 0.16 -8.66 -6.46
C ASP A 68 0.98 -8.02 -7.57
N TYR A 69 0.31 -7.51 -8.58
CA TYR A 69 0.90 -6.81 -9.71
C TYR A 69 0.39 -5.37 -9.78
N TYR A 70 1.29 -4.42 -9.90
CA TYR A 70 0.97 -3.00 -9.86
C TYR A 70 1.28 -2.32 -11.18
N GLN A 71 0.28 -1.56 -11.65
CA GLN A 71 0.48 -0.46 -12.57
C GLN A 71 0.47 0.81 -11.72
N VAL A 72 1.60 1.48 -11.66
CA VAL A 72 1.76 2.74 -10.92
C VAL A 72 1.62 3.90 -11.90
N LYS A 73 0.68 4.80 -11.66
CA LYS A 73 0.47 5.99 -12.48
C LYS A 73 0.57 7.25 -11.63
N PHE A 74 1.45 8.13 -12.02
CA PHE A 74 1.64 9.43 -11.40
C PHE A 74 1.42 10.53 -12.42
N HIS A 75 0.70 11.57 -12.02
CA HIS A 75 0.55 12.79 -12.81
C HIS A 75 0.78 14.00 -11.90
N VAL A 76 1.52 14.97 -12.41
CA VAL A 76 1.87 16.20 -11.69
C VAL A 76 0.66 17.06 -11.38
N THR A 77 -0.39 16.97 -12.21
CA THR A 77 -1.63 17.67 -11.99
C THR A 77 -2.64 16.73 -11.33
N ALA A 78 -3.13 17.09 -10.14
CA ALA A 78 -4.17 16.34 -9.42
C ALA A 78 -5.54 16.33 -10.15
N ALA A 79 -5.62 16.85 -11.36
CA ALA A 79 -6.84 17.03 -12.13
C ALA A 79 -7.39 15.75 -12.79
N GLY A 80 -6.68 14.63 -12.69
CA GLY A 80 -7.16 13.36 -13.23
C GLY A 80 -8.09 12.65 -12.26
N THR A 81 -9.22 12.17 -12.77
CA THR A 81 -10.13 11.29 -12.04
C THR A 81 -10.26 9.94 -12.75
N ILE A 82 -10.45 8.89 -11.98
CA ILE A 82 -10.74 7.57 -12.52
C ILE A 82 -12.24 7.49 -12.77
N THR A 83 -12.62 7.19 -14.01
CA THR A 83 -14.01 6.97 -14.42
C THR A 83 -14.15 5.61 -15.10
N TRP A 84 -15.35 5.05 -15.08
CA TRP A 84 -15.61 3.76 -15.72
C TRP A 84 -15.42 3.83 -17.25
N GLN A 85 -15.71 4.98 -17.87
CA GLN A 85 -15.45 5.22 -19.30
C GLN A 85 -13.95 5.39 -19.58
N GLY A 86 -13.25 6.15 -18.71
CA GLY A 86 -11.82 6.35 -18.86
C GLY A 86 -11.02 5.04 -18.88
N MET A 87 -11.45 4.02 -18.14
CA MET A 87 -10.81 2.70 -18.15
C MET A 87 -10.86 2.00 -19.52
N MET A 88 -11.75 2.40 -20.41
CA MET A 88 -11.84 1.93 -21.81
C MET A 88 -10.99 2.77 -22.78
N ASP A 89 -10.55 3.95 -22.38
CA ASP A 89 -9.74 4.83 -23.21
C ASP A 89 -8.24 4.47 -23.07
N PRO A 90 -7.55 4.13 -24.18
CA PRO A 90 -6.10 3.93 -24.14
C PRO A 90 -5.32 5.14 -23.59
N ALA A 91 -5.80 6.38 -23.85
CA ALA A 91 -5.15 7.60 -23.38
C ALA A 91 -5.10 7.70 -21.84
N PHE A 92 -6.05 7.06 -21.12
CA PHE A 92 -6.08 7.00 -19.66
C PHE A 92 -4.75 6.47 -19.04
N ILE A 93 -4.12 5.55 -19.73
CA ILE A 93 -2.83 4.95 -19.30
C ILE A 93 -1.67 5.36 -20.20
N ASN A 94 -1.82 6.44 -20.97
CA ASN A 94 -0.84 6.90 -21.95
C ASN A 94 -0.48 5.84 -23.02
N ALA A 95 -1.44 5.00 -23.40
CA ALA A 95 -1.25 4.00 -24.45
C ALA A 95 -1.81 4.49 -25.80
N ALA A 96 -1.28 3.94 -26.89
CA ALA A 96 -1.70 4.31 -28.24
C ALA A 96 -2.99 3.61 -28.68
N SER A 97 -3.20 2.35 -28.29
CA SER A 97 -4.27 1.51 -28.86
C SER A 97 -4.95 0.53 -27.92
N VAL A 98 -4.32 0.18 -26.79
CA VAL A 98 -4.85 -0.85 -25.87
C VAL A 98 -5.23 -0.21 -24.55
N SER A 99 -6.51 -0.32 -24.19
CA SER A 99 -7.04 0.27 -22.95
C SER A 99 -6.57 -0.47 -21.69
N PHE A 100 -6.77 0.18 -20.54
CA PHE A 100 -6.51 -0.44 -19.23
C PHE A 100 -7.31 -1.73 -19.04
N LEU A 101 -8.60 -1.76 -19.39
CA LEU A 101 -9.43 -2.96 -19.25
C LEU A 101 -8.98 -4.10 -20.17
N GLN A 102 -8.58 -3.81 -21.40
CA GLN A 102 -8.05 -4.83 -22.31
C GLN A 102 -6.76 -5.45 -21.79
N ARG A 103 -5.91 -4.62 -21.19
CA ARG A 103 -4.67 -5.09 -20.54
C ARG A 103 -4.97 -5.94 -19.30
N LEU A 104 -5.99 -5.54 -18.50
CA LEU A 104 -6.46 -6.34 -17.38
C LEU A 104 -6.97 -7.72 -17.84
N LYS A 105 -7.80 -7.77 -18.89
CA LYS A 105 -8.30 -9.05 -19.45
C LYS A 105 -7.14 -9.97 -19.82
N HIS A 106 -6.11 -9.44 -20.50
CA HIS A 106 -4.94 -10.21 -20.89
C HIS A 106 -4.17 -10.73 -19.66
N ALA A 107 -3.85 -9.84 -18.71
CA ALA A 107 -3.12 -10.19 -17.50
C ALA A 107 -3.90 -11.19 -16.64
N GLN A 108 -5.22 -10.99 -16.49
CA GLN A 108 -6.10 -11.91 -15.75
C GLN A 108 -6.10 -13.32 -16.37
N GLY A 109 -6.23 -13.43 -17.69
CA GLY A 109 -6.20 -14.72 -18.36
C GLY A 109 -4.91 -15.50 -18.16
N GLN A 110 -3.79 -14.79 -18.04
CA GLN A 110 -2.46 -15.39 -17.89
C GLN A 110 -2.08 -15.70 -16.43
N TYR A 111 -2.38 -14.80 -15.49
CA TYR A 111 -1.85 -14.87 -14.12
C TYR A 111 -2.91 -15.07 -13.03
N ALA A 112 -4.19 -14.92 -13.37
CA ALA A 112 -5.30 -15.13 -12.47
C ALA A 112 -6.46 -15.84 -13.19
N PRO A 113 -6.24 -17.02 -13.79
CA PRO A 113 -7.30 -17.74 -14.49
C PRO A 113 -8.48 -17.96 -13.55
N GLY A 114 -9.71 -17.72 -14.05
CA GLY A 114 -10.92 -17.72 -13.21
C GLY A 114 -10.99 -16.56 -12.20
N GLY A 115 -10.13 -15.55 -12.30
CA GLY A 115 -10.08 -14.39 -11.40
C GLY A 115 -9.41 -14.66 -10.05
N ILE A 116 -8.63 -15.74 -9.93
CA ILE A 116 -8.02 -16.22 -8.68
C ILE A 116 -6.51 -16.39 -8.89
N GLY A 117 -5.72 -16.23 -7.85
CA GLY A 117 -4.28 -16.46 -7.85
C GLY A 117 -3.43 -15.20 -7.85
N ALA A 118 -3.92 -14.10 -8.43
CA ALA A 118 -3.23 -12.82 -8.39
C ALA A 118 -4.21 -11.66 -8.22
N ARG A 119 -3.69 -10.49 -7.81
CA ARG A 119 -4.42 -9.21 -7.82
C ARG A 119 -3.69 -8.20 -8.70
N PHE A 120 -4.46 -7.38 -9.40
CA PHE A 120 -3.94 -6.34 -10.30
C PHE A 120 -4.35 -4.98 -9.79
N TYR A 121 -3.35 -4.15 -9.46
CA TYR A 121 -3.56 -2.83 -8.89
C TYR A 121 -3.32 -1.73 -9.92
N LEU A 122 -4.30 -0.84 -10.07
CA LEU A 122 -4.01 0.51 -10.52
C LEU A 122 -3.73 1.35 -9.26
N TYR A 123 -2.48 1.76 -9.10
CA TYR A 123 -2.03 2.57 -7.97
C TYR A 123 -1.69 3.99 -8.45
N THR A 124 -2.42 4.99 -7.98
CA THR A 124 -2.30 6.35 -8.47
C THR A 124 -2.77 7.34 -7.41
N PRO A 125 -2.23 8.58 -7.34
CA PRO A 125 -2.78 9.63 -6.47
C PRO A 125 -4.14 10.15 -6.95
N TRP A 126 -4.62 9.76 -8.13
CA TRP A 126 -5.94 10.15 -8.62
C TRP A 126 -7.06 9.55 -7.79
N SER A 127 -8.10 10.34 -7.57
CA SER A 127 -9.33 9.88 -6.96
C SER A 127 -10.29 9.29 -8.00
N ILE A 128 -11.20 8.45 -7.55
CA ILE A 128 -12.37 8.09 -8.35
C ILE A 128 -13.32 9.28 -8.36
N ASP A 129 -13.85 9.63 -9.54
CA ASP A 129 -14.86 10.69 -9.65
C ASP A 129 -16.07 10.33 -8.78
N ALA A 130 -16.44 11.23 -7.87
CA ALA A 130 -17.52 11.00 -6.91
C ALA A 130 -18.90 10.82 -7.57
N GLY A 131 -19.11 11.39 -8.75
CA GLY A 131 -20.34 11.26 -9.57
C GLY A 131 -20.34 10.01 -10.45
N ASP A 132 -19.20 9.33 -10.58
CA ASP A 132 -19.04 8.17 -11.44
C ASP A 132 -19.62 6.88 -10.82
N THR A 133 -20.00 5.96 -11.69
CA THR A 133 -20.48 4.62 -11.29
C THR A 133 -19.44 3.88 -10.45
N LEU A 134 -18.13 4.04 -10.72
CA LEU A 134 -17.05 3.42 -9.95
C LEU A 134 -17.10 3.79 -8.47
N ALA A 135 -17.46 5.03 -8.12
CA ALA A 135 -17.52 5.46 -6.72
C ALA A 135 -18.46 4.61 -5.86
N SER A 136 -19.48 4.01 -6.48
CA SER A 136 -20.46 3.16 -5.80
C SER A 136 -20.08 1.68 -5.76
N ILE A 137 -19.16 1.22 -6.63
CA ILE A 137 -18.77 -0.19 -6.76
C ILE A 137 -17.33 -0.49 -6.34
N VAL A 138 -16.52 0.53 -6.05
CA VAL A 138 -15.16 0.33 -5.54
C VAL A 138 -15.15 0.43 -4.03
N SER A 139 -14.59 -0.58 -3.37
CA SER A 139 -14.39 -0.61 -1.93
C SER A 139 -13.34 0.41 -1.50
N ARG A 140 -13.67 1.28 -0.56
CA ARG A 140 -12.73 2.28 -0.01
C ARG A 140 -11.63 1.64 0.85
N ALA A 141 -11.87 0.44 1.39
CA ALA A 141 -10.92 -0.23 2.27
C ALA A 141 -9.72 -0.82 1.51
N ASP A 142 -9.97 -1.49 0.39
CA ASP A 142 -8.99 -2.28 -0.34
C ASP A 142 -8.94 -2.01 -1.86
N GLY A 143 -9.85 -1.19 -2.38
CA GLY A 143 -9.92 -0.84 -3.80
C GLY A 143 -10.54 -1.91 -4.69
N ARG A 144 -11.06 -3.02 -4.13
CA ARG A 144 -11.69 -4.09 -4.92
C ARG A 144 -13.00 -3.64 -5.56
N ILE A 145 -13.31 -4.21 -6.70
CA ILE A 145 -14.62 -4.05 -7.32
C ILE A 145 -15.62 -4.91 -6.55
N MET A 146 -16.66 -4.28 -6.02
CA MET A 146 -17.77 -4.96 -5.36
C MET A 146 -18.68 -5.60 -6.43
N LEU A 147 -18.33 -6.82 -6.85
CA LEU A 147 -18.92 -7.50 -7.99
C LEU A 147 -20.45 -7.65 -7.87
N GLN A 148 -20.95 -7.92 -6.67
CA GLN A 148 -22.39 -8.01 -6.44
C GLN A 148 -23.11 -6.70 -6.77
N ARG A 149 -22.55 -5.55 -6.30
CA ARG A 149 -23.11 -4.23 -6.62
C ARG A 149 -23.05 -3.91 -8.11
N LEU A 150 -21.97 -4.32 -8.78
CA LEU A 150 -21.86 -4.16 -10.22
C LEU A 150 -22.89 -5.06 -10.95
N ALA A 151 -23.15 -6.28 -10.46
CA ALA A 151 -24.13 -7.20 -11.03
C ALA A 151 -25.57 -6.76 -10.82
N ASP A 152 -25.83 -5.94 -9.77
CA ASP A 152 -27.16 -5.45 -9.44
C ASP A 152 -27.74 -4.53 -10.53
N GLY A 153 -29.05 -4.59 -10.65
CA GLY A 153 -29.80 -3.72 -11.54
C GLY A 153 -29.93 -4.24 -12.97
N GLY A 154 -31.05 -3.87 -13.59
CA GLY A 154 -31.38 -4.25 -14.96
C GLY A 154 -30.58 -3.50 -16.02
N PRO A 155 -30.76 -3.83 -17.31
CA PRO A 155 -29.95 -3.27 -18.42
C PRO A 155 -30.03 -1.75 -18.56
N ARG A 156 -31.12 -1.13 -18.08
CA ARG A 156 -31.32 0.33 -18.16
C ARG A 156 -30.70 1.11 -16.99
N SER A 157 -30.28 0.41 -15.93
CA SER A 157 -29.63 1.03 -14.78
C SER A 157 -28.22 1.54 -15.14
N LYS A 158 -27.63 2.40 -14.29
CA LYS A 158 -26.23 2.85 -14.45
C LYS A 158 -25.26 1.65 -14.51
N MET A 159 -25.46 0.67 -13.63
CA MET A 159 -24.63 -0.55 -13.58
C MET A 159 -24.81 -1.42 -14.84
N GLY A 160 -26.05 -1.63 -15.29
CA GLY A 160 -26.34 -2.39 -16.51
C GLY A 160 -25.71 -1.76 -17.75
N LYS A 161 -25.74 -0.41 -17.86
CA LYS A 161 -25.07 0.32 -18.95
C LYS A 161 -23.55 0.17 -18.89
N ALA A 162 -22.94 0.28 -17.70
CA ALA A 162 -21.51 0.08 -17.53
C ALA A 162 -21.08 -1.35 -17.88
N ARG A 163 -21.83 -2.37 -17.42
CA ARG A 163 -21.57 -3.78 -17.80
C ARG A 163 -21.66 -3.99 -19.30
N ALA A 164 -22.71 -3.49 -19.94
CA ALA A 164 -22.90 -3.64 -21.38
C ALA A 164 -21.74 -3.03 -22.17
N ALA A 165 -21.34 -1.80 -21.84
CA ALA A 165 -20.22 -1.12 -22.49
C ALA A 165 -18.87 -1.83 -22.24
N TRP A 166 -18.61 -2.31 -21.04
CA TRP A 166 -17.39 -3.05 -20.73
C TRP A 166 -17.35 -4.41 -21.42
N ARG A 167 -18.47 -5.12 -21.50
CA ARG A 167 -18.56 -6.39 -22.25
C ARG A 167 -18.27 -6.18 -23.73
N GLU A 168 -18.91 -5.20 -24.35
CA GLU A 168 -18.66 -4.84 -25.74
C GLU A 168 -17.19 -4.49 -25.97
N HIS A 169 -16.63 -3.60 -25.13
CA HIS A 169 -15.23 -3.16 -25.22
C HIS A 169 -14.22 -4.32 -25.05
N LEU A 170 -14.52 -5.26 -24.17
CA LEU A 170 -13.68 -6.44 -23.90
C LEU A 170 -13.96 -7.62 -24.83
N ALA A 171 -14.96 -7.52 -25.69
CA ALA A 171 -15.44 -8.63 -26.51
C ALA A 171 -15.67 -9.90 -25.66
N VAL A 172 -16.58 -9.78 -24.66
CA VAL A 172 -17.07 -10.89 -23.83
C VAL A 172 -18.57 -10.95 -23.88
N GLU A 173 -19.13 -12.18 -23.86
CA GLU A 173 -20.55 -12.40 -24.14
C GLU A 173 -21.42 -12.26 -22.89
N THR A 174 -20.91 -12.63 -21.72
CA THR A 174 -21.70 -12.73 -20.49
C THR A 174 -21.23 -11.78 -19.40
N ASP A 175 -22.12 -11.43 -18.48
CA ASP A 175 -21.78 -10.69 -17.27
C ASP A 175 -20.83 -11.51 -16.38
N GLU A 176 -20.95 -12.84 -16.36
CA GLU A 176 -20.08 -13.72 -15.57
C GLU A 176 -18.62 -13.68 -16.04
N GLU A 177 -18.38 -13.68 -17.34
CA GLU A 177 -17.04 -13.49 -17.92
C GLU A 177 -16.47 -12.12 -17.53
N LEU A 178 -17.27 -11.06 -17.65
CA LEU A 178 -16.88 -9.72 -17.24
C LEU A 178 -16.51 -9.67 -15.75
N LEU A 179 -17.34 -10.21 -14.88
CA LEU A 179 -17.12 -10.22 -13.43
C LEU A 179 -15.86 -11.03 -13.06
N THR A 180 -15.59 -12.11 -13.80
CA THR A 180 -14.37 -12.91 -13.63
C THR A 180 -13.11 -12.10 -13.96
N ILE A 181 -13.15 -11.30 -15.05
CA ILE A 181 -12.03 -10.40 -15.40
C ILE A 181 -11.81 -9.32 -14.34
N LEU A 182 -12.88 -8.77 -13.77
CA LEU A 182 -12.83 -7.67 -12.81
C LEU A 182 -12.53 -8.12 -11.37
N ARG A 183 -12.72 -9.39 -11.02
CA ARG A 183 -12.50 -9.92 -9.66
C ARG A 183 -11.12 -9.58 -9.09
N PRO A 184 -10.02 -9.79 -9.81
CA PRO A 184 -8.69 -9.51 -9.28
C PRO A 184 -8.31 -8.02 -9.31
N LEU A 185 -9.12 -7.15 -9.90
CA LEU A 185 -8.82 -5.72 -10.03
C LEU A 185 -8.93 -4.99 -8.68
N ARG A 186 -7.96 -4.12 -8.43
CA ARG A 186 -7.92 -3.19 -7.29
C ARG A 186 -7.61 -1.78 -7.81
N LEU A 187 -8.52 -0.83 -7.59
CA LEU A 187 -8.30 0.59 -7.86
C LEU A 187 -7.90 1.27 -6.56
N ARG A 188 -6.62 1.56 -6.40
CA ARG A 188 -6.07 2.08 -5.14
C ARG A 188 -5.61 3.51 -5.31
N GLN A 189 -6.28 4.43 -4.63
CA GLN A 189 -5.74 5.78 -4.48
C GLN A 189 -4.54 5.75 -3.54
N GLY A 190 -3.39 6.17 -4.05
CA GLY A 190 -2.16 6.34 -3.30
C GLY A 190 -2.04 7.77 -2.73
N PRO A 191 -1.09 8.00 -1.82
CA PRO A 191 -0.76 9.32 -1.32
C PRO A 191 -0.12 10.20 -2.41
N THR A 192 0.03 11.48 -2.13
CA THR A 192 0.88 12.38 -2.91
C THR A 192 2.34 11.94 -2.85
N LEU A 193 3.19 12.46 -3.74
CA LEU A 193 4.62 12.15 -3.74
C LEU A 193 5.30 12.51 -2.41
N GLN A 194 4.88 13.61 -1.78
CA GLN A 194 5.42 14.04 -0.48
C GLN A 194 4.96 13.12 0.66
N GLU A 195 3.68 12.81 0.74
CA GLU A 195 3.15 11.89 1.75
C GLU A 195 3.75 10.48 1.61
N LEU A 196 3.98 10.03 0.36
CA LEU A 196 4.64 8.74 0.09
C LEU A 196 6.09 8.74 0.61
N ARG A 197 6.81 9.86 0.47
CA ARG A 197 8.17 10.03 1.00
C ARG A 197 8.20 9.89 2.52
N GLU A 198 7.26 10.55 3.21
CA GLU A 198 7.16 10.52 4.67
C GLU A 198 6.79 9.11 5.17
N ALA A 199 5.79 8.49 4.54
CA ALA A 199 5.37 7.12 4.86
C ALA A 199 6.50 6.10 4.60
N LEU A 200 7.24 6.25 3.50
CA LEU A 200 8.38 5.40 3.19
C LEU A 200 9.48 5.52 4.25
N ASN A 201 9.74 6.72 4.74
CA ASN A 201 10.78 6.93 5.74
C ASN A 201 10.54 6.12 7.02
N LEU A 202 9.29 6.09 7.49
CA LEU A 202 8.90 5.26 8.61
C LEU A 202 9.06 3.75 8.29
N ARG A 203 8.65 3.33 7.09
CA ARG A 203 8.78 1.91 6.68
C ARG A 203 10.23 1.46 6.55
N LEU A 204 11.10 2.29 6.00
CA LEU A 204 12.54 2.03 5.92
C LEU A 204 13.13 1.79 7.30
N GLN A 205 12.79 2.65 8.26
CA GLN A 205 13.26 2.52 9.63
C GLN A 205 12.81 1.22 10.28
N LEU A 206 11.53 0.85 10.13
CA LEU A 206 10.99 -0.41 10.64
C LEU A 206 11.62 -1.64 9.98
N ALA A 207 12.00 -1.53 8.71
CA ALA A 207 12.67 -2.58 7.95
C ALA A 207 14.18 -2.71 8.27
N GLY A 208 14.75 -1.88 9.14
CA GLY A 208 16.19 -1.87 9.43
C GLY A 208 17.03 -1.18 8.38
N LEU A 209 16.42 -0.41 7.52
CA LEU A 209 17.07 0.43 6.51
C LEU A 209 17.28 1.85 7.03
N VAL A 210 18.24 2.57 6.45
CA VAL A 210 18.54 3.96 6.85
C VAL A 210 17.42 4.89 6.37
N PRO A 211 16.70 5.59 7.25
CA PRO A 211 15.73 6.59 6.83
C PRO A 211 16.43 7.77 6.16
N VAL A 212 15.70 8.47 5.29
CA VAL A 212 16.20 9.68 4.64
C VAL A 212 16.11 10.85 5.60
N GLU A 213 17.14 11.67 5.68
CA GLU A 213 17.16 12.86 6.54
C GLU A 213 16.06 13.85 6.13
N GLU A 214 15.43 14.47 7.14
CA GLU A 214 14.42 15.49 6.91
C GLU A 214 15.05 16.69 6.19
N GLY A 215 14.37 17.17 5.14
CA GLY A 215 14.89 18.28 4.32
C GLY A 215 15.91 17.87 3.25
N SER A 216 16.35 16.60 3.19
CA SER A 216 17.23 16.14 2.12
C SER A 216 16.55 16.29 0.75
N LEU A 217 17.22 16.96 -0.19
CA LEU A 217 16.76 17.09 -1.58
C LEU A 217 16.96 15.79 -2.37
N ILE A 218 17.92 14.97 -1.97
CA ILE A 218 18.26 13.72 -2.63
C ILE A 218 17.64 12.56 -1.85
N HIS A 219 16.93 11.70 -2.54
CA HIS A 219 16.40 10.47 -1.98
C HIS A 219 17.29 9.30 -2.40
N PRO A 220 18.13 8.74 -1.50
CA PRO A 220 19.15 7.74 -1.87
C PRO A 220 18.53 6.47 -2.46
N TYR A 221 17.30 6.15 -2.13
CA TYR A 221 16.60 4.98 -2.64
C TYR A 221 16.09 5.16 -4.08
N ASP A 222 15.79 6.39 -4.52
CA ASP A 222 15.44 6.68 -5.91
C ASP A 222 16.70 6.47 -6.79
N GLU A 223 17.85 6.95 -6.33
CA GLU A 223 19.15 6.73 -6.99
C GLU A 223 19.56 5.26 -7.00
N LEU A 224 19.37 4.57 -5.85
CA LEU A 224 19.68 3.15 -5.76
C LEU A 224 18.82 2.31 -6.72
N THR A 225 17.51 2.60 -6.82
CA THR A 225 16.64 1.93 -7.80
C THR A 225 17.18 2.06 -9.21
N ARG A 226 17.61 3.26 -9.61
CA ARG A 226 18.19 3.51 -10.93
C ARG A 226 19.47 2.69 -11.16
N LYS A 227 20.38 2.65 -10.17
CA LYS A 227 21.60 1.84 -10.23
C LYS A 227 21.30 0.34 -10.37
N LEU A 228 20.33 -0.16 -9.61
CA LEU A 228 19.93 -1.57 -9.67
C LEU A 228 19.37 -1.93 -11.05
N LEU A 229 18.51 -1.08 -11.62
CA LEU A 229 17.98 -1.24 -12.97
C LEU A 229 19.10 -1.27 -14.03
N GLN A 230 20.03 -0.33 -13.97
CA GLN A 230 21.17 -0.27 -14.88
C GLN A 230 22.06 -1.52 -14.79
N ALA A 231 22.12 -2.13 -13.60
CA ALA A 231 22.81 -3.41 -13.39
C ALA A 231 21.99 -4.64 -13.79
N GLY A 232 20.77 -4.48 -14.30
CA GLY A 232 19.84 -5.57 -14.63
C GLY A 232 19.26 -6.29 -13.41
N GLN A 233 19.40 -5.71 -12.22
CA GLN A 233 18.87 -6.26 -10.97
C GLN A 233 17.49 -5.68 -10.70
N THR A 234 16.46 -6.46 -10.97
CA THR A 234 15.06 -6.01 -10.83
C THR A 234 14.27 -6.77 -9.79
N SER A 235 14.72 -7.92 -9.31
CA SER A 235 13.96 -8.81 -8.44
C SER A 235 14.75 -9.12 -7.18
N PHE A 236 14.10 -9.01 -6.00
CA PHE A 236 14.78 -9.01 -4.72
C PHE A 236 14.03 -9.83 -3.67
N THR A 237 14.77 -10.67 -2.96
CA THR A 237 14.41 -11.29 -1.69
C THR A 237 14.93 -10.46 -0.52
N ARG A 238 14.53 -10.81 0.70
CA ARG A 238 15.04 -10.18 1.93
C ARG A 238 16.57 -10.18 1.98
N THR A 239 17.19 -11.34 1.76
CA THR A 239 18.66 -11.49 1.84
C THR A 239 19.39 -10.62 0.81
N GLU A 240 18.85 -10.52 -0.42
CA GLU A 240 19.43 -9.67 -1.46
C GLU A 240 19.33 -8.18 -1.11
N ILE A 241 18.22 -7.73 -0.52
CA ILE A 241 18.08 -6.34 -0.04
C ILE A 241 19.02 -6.07 1.13
N GLU A 242 19.19 -6.99 2.08
CA GLU A 242 20.20 -6.85 3.14
C GLU A 242 21.61 -6.69 2.59
N HIS A 243 21.96 -7.49 1.57
CA HIS A 243 23.26 -7.40 0.92
C HIS A 243 23.45 -6.07 0.20
N VAL A 244 22.47 -5.64 -0.58
CA VAL A 244 22.45 -4.34 -1.27
C VAL A 244 22.54 -3.19 -0.25
N GLY A 245 21.72 -3.22 0.79
CA GLY A 245 21.70 -2.20 1.84
C GLY A 245 23.05 -2.08 2.56
N LYS A 246 23.72 -3.20 2.86
CA LYS A 246 25.07 -3.19 3.46
C LYS A 246 26.11 -2.60 2.52
N ARG A 247 26.10 -2.99 1.25
CA ARG A 247 27.02 -2.48 0.21
C ARG A 247 26.87 -0.97 0.02
N GLU A 248 25.65 -0.46 -0.03
CA GLU A 248 25.35 0.96 -0.23
C GLU A 248 25.31 1.77 1.09
N LYS A 249 25.66 1.16 2.24
CA LYS A 249 25.62 1.75 3.58
C LYS A 249 24.22 2.25 4.01
N LEU A 250 23.19 1.59 3.50
CA LEU A 250 21.78 1.87 3.80
C LEU A 250 21.15 0.81 4.73
N TRP A 251 21.96 -0.05 5.35
CA TRP A 251 21.52 -1.09 6.28
C TRP A 251 21.93 -0.79 7.71
N ARG A 252 20.98 -0.73 8.63
CA ARG A 252 21.19 -0.56 10.08
C ARG A 252 21.04 -1.84 10.88
N GLY A 253 20.27 -2.81 10.34
CA GLY A 253 19.91 -4.04 11.04
C GLY A 253 18.64 -3.91 11.89
N HIS A 254 17.98 -5.04 12.11
CA HIS A 254 16.69 -5.09 12.83
C HIS A 254 16.79 -4.71 14.31
N SER A 255 17.84 -5.12 15.00
CA SER A 255 18.00 -4.87 16.44
C SER A 255 18.06 -3.38 16.81
N VAL A 256 18.57 -2.55 15.87
CA VAL A 256 18.63 -1.09 16.07
C VAL A 256 17.27 -0.45 15.81
N VAL A 257 16.49 -1.03 14.90
CA VAL A 257 15.17 -0.51 14.52
C VAL A 257 14.14 -0.80 15.59
N GLU A 258 14.12 -1.98 16.20
CA GLU A 258 13.23 -2.29 17.31
C GLU A 258 13.34 -1.24 18.43
N HIS A 259 14.57 -0.89 18.80
CA HIS A 259 14.80 0.15 19.80
C HIS A 259 14.46 1.56 19.32
N GLY A 260 14.72 1.87 18.05
CA GLY A 260 14.41 3.16 17.44
C GLY A 260 12.91 3.36 17.21
N ALA A 261 12.21 2.36 16.69
CA ALA A 261 10.76 2.37 16.49
C ALA A 261 10.02 2.51 17.84
N TYR A 262 10.49 1.79 18.85
CA TYR A 262 9.98 1.90 20.20
C TYR A 262 10.12 3.32 20.76
N ARG A 263 11.30 3.94 20.67
CA ARG A 263 11.53 5.32 21.14
C ARG A 263 10.70 6.34 20.38
N MET A 264 10.52 6.19 19.07
CA MET A 264 9.70 7.10 18.27
C MET A 264 8.21 6.91 18.52
N GLY A 265 7.73 5.66 18.64
CA GLY A 265 6.35 5.37 19.02
C GLY A 265 5.98 6.03 20.34
N ILE A 266 6.80 5.89 21.35
CA ILE A 266 6.61 6.54 22.67
C ILE A 266 6.68 8.06 22.56
N ARG A 267 7.67 8.64 21.85
CA ARG A 267 7.79 10.09 21.70
C ARG A 267 6.63 10.69 20.90
N SER A 268 6.20 10.02 19.86
CA SER A 268 5.03 10.44 19.06
C SER A 268 3.75 10.34 19.87
N PHE A 269 3.61 9.28 20.66
CA PHE A 269 2.51 9.09 21.59
C PHE A 269 2.49 10.23 22.64
N PHE A 270 3.62 10.57 23.25
CA PHE A 270 3.70 11.63 24.25
C PHE A 270 3.47 13.03 23.66
N ARG A 271 4.03 13.35 22.48
CA ARG A 271 3.75 14.62 21.80
C ARG A 271 2.27 14.78 21.45
N TRP A 272 1.63 13.70 21.04
CA TRP A 272 0.21 13.72 20.74
C TRP A 272 -0.62 13.85 22.01
N ALA A 273 -0.22 13.19 23.06
CA ALA A 273 -0.86 13.23 24.35
C ALA A 273 -0.74 14.62 25.05
N GLU A 274 0.35 15.36 24.83
CA GLU A 274 0.52 16.75 25.27
C GLU A 274 -0.52 17.72 24.67
N HIS A 275 -1.19 17.33 23.58
CA HIS A 275 -2.24 18.13 22.93
C HIS A 275 -3.67 17.78 23.38
N LEU A 276 -3.84 16.83 24.31
CA LEU A 276 -5.13 16.44 24.86
C LEU A 276 -5.34 17.13 26.21
N GLU A 277 -5.93 18.32 26.19
CA GLU A 277 -6.14 19.16 27.39
C GLU A 277 -7.04 18.55 28.46
N ASP A 278 -7.83 17.50 28.19
CA ASP A 278 -8.88 16.99 29.07
C ASP A 278 -8.59 15.63 29.76
N GLU A 279 -7.38 15.05 29.66
CA GLU A 279 -7.10 13.69 30.17
C GLU A 279 -5.83 13.55 30.99
N THR A 280 -5.59 14.50 31.87
CA THR A 280 -4.36 14.62 32.69
C THR A 280 -4.11 13.38 33.57
N ASP A 281 -5.14 12.76 34.13
CA ASP A 281 -4.97 11.68 35.12
C ASP A 281 -4.58 10.32 34.48
N ASP A 282 -5.22 9.94 33.38
CA ASP A 282 -4.91 8.71 32.64
C ASP A 282 -3.51 8.79 32.02
N MET A 283 -3.12 9.98 31.60
CA MET A 283 -1.81 10.30 31.02
C MET A 283 -0.70 10.31 32.06
N LEU A 284 -0.91 10.92 33.22
CA LEU A 284 0.04 10.91 34.33
C LEU A 284 0.27 9.48 34.83
N CYS A 285 -0.77 8.64 34.83
CA CYS A 285 -0.67 7.24 35.20
C CYS A 285 0.19 6.45 34.17
N LEU A 286 -0.02 6.65 32.87
CA LEU A 286 0.81 6.05 31.82
C LEU A 286 2.27 6.55 31.88
N LEU A 287 2.49 7.85 32.05
CA LEU A 287 3.82 8.45 32.23
C LEU A 287 4.54 7.88 33.45
N ALA A 288 3.86 7.72 34.60
CA ALA A 288 4.40 7.13 35.80
C ALA A 288 4.80 5.66 35.59
N CYS A 289 3.99 4.90 34.84
CA CYS A 289 4.29 3.53 34.49
C CYS A 289 5.52 3.39 33.60
N PHE A 290 5.73 4.33 32.67
CA PHE A 290 6.87 4.28 31.73
C PHE A 290 8.16 4.92 32.27
N ASN A 291 8.07 5.90 33.16
CA ASN A 291 9.24 6.51 33.80
C ASN A 291 9.82 5.65 34.94
N GLY A 292 9.02 4.76 35.53
CA GLY A 292 9.53 3.78 36.46
C GLY A 292 10.27 2.66 35.70
N ARG A 293 11.59 2.66 35.73
CA ARG A 293 12.47 1.67 35.08
C ARG A 293 12.28 0.21 35.58
N LYS A 294 11.16 -0.13 36.18
CA LYS A 294 10.80 -1.47 36.64
C LYS A 294 9.79 -2.10 35.69
N PRO A 295 9.93 -3.39 35.40
CA PRO A 295 8.91 -4.09 34.60
C PRO A 295 7.58 -4.02 35.34
N LEU A 296 6.52 -3.63 34.60
CA LEU A 296 5.16 -3.58 35.12
C LEU A 296 4.71 -5.00 35.48
N SER A 297 4.12 -5.18 36.66
CA SER A 297 3.53 -6.46 37.01
C SER A 297 2.34 -6.75 36.07
N PRO A 298 2.08 -8.02 35.72
CA PRO A 298 0.90 -8.38 34.91
C PRO A 298 -0.41 -7.83 35.48
N LYS A 299 -0.51 -7.73 36.81
CA LYS A 299 -1.67 -7.17 37.48
C LYS A 299 -1.83 -5.67 37.17
N LEU A 300 -0.75 -4.90 37.27
CA LEU A 300 -0.79 -3.45 36.98
C LEU A 300 -1.09 -3.18 35.51
N TRP A 301 -0.57 -4.03 34.61
CA TRP A 301 -0.89 -3.98 33.20
C TRP A 301 -2.39 -4.12 32.96
N HIS A 302 -3.02 -5.18 33.47
CA HIS A 302 -4.43 -5.46 33.24
C HIS A 302 -5.38 -4.51 33.95
N THR A 303 -5.01 -3.96 35.12
CA THR A 303 -5.92 -3.11 35.92
C THR A 303 -5.80 -1.63 35.58
N THR A 304 -4.67 -1.19 35.02
CA THR A 304 -4.40 0.24 34.85
C THR A 304 -4.02 0.59 33.41
N VAL A 305 -2.98 -0.05 32.86
CA VAL A 305 -2.44 0.33 31.54
C VAL A 305 -3.39 -0.08 30.42
N PHE A 306 -3.84 -1.31 30.41
CA PHE A 306 -4.71 -1.83 29.35
C PHE A 306 -6.05 -1.07 29.22
N PRO A 307 -6.79 -0.75 30.30
CA PRO A 307 -7.98 0.08 30.20
C PRO A 307 -7.72 1.50 29.68
N CYS A 308 -6.58 2.10 30.02
CA CYS A 308 -6.20 3.41 29.48
C CYS A 308 -5.93 3.36 27.98
N VAL A 309 -5.21 2.33 27.52
CA VAL A 309 -4.95 2.09 26.10
C VAL A 309 -6.24 1.80 25.32
N GLU A 310 -7.16 1.00 25.87
CA GLU A 310 -8.46 0.73 25.24
C GLU A 310 -9.32 1.99 25.10
N ARG A 311 -9.40 2.81 26.14
CA ARG A 311 -10.12 4.10 26.08
C ARG A 311 -9.52 5.02 25.02
N PHE A 312 -8.19 5.09 24.96
CA PHE A 312 -7.46 5.84 23.98
C PHE A 312 -7.78 5.38 22.54
N LEU A 313 -7.67 4.08 22.26
CA LEU A 313 -7.96 3.49 20.94
C LEU A 313 -9.44 3.70 20.54
N SER A 314 -10.36 3.61 21.49
CA SER A 314 -11.80 3.82 21.25
C SER A 314 -12.12 5.27 20.87
N LYS A 315 -11.36 6.25 21.38
CA LYS A 315 -11.49 7.66 21.01
C LYS A 315 -10.88 7.96 19.65
N MET A 316 -9.77 7.35 19.32
CA MET A 316 -9.13 7.46 17.99
C MET A 316 -10.03 6.94 16.85
N GLN A 317 -10.81 5.90 17.08
CA GLN A 317 -11.75 5.36 16.09
C GLN A 317 -12.90 6.33 15.73
N ARG A 318 -13.12 7.37 16.51
CA ARG A 318 -14.25 8.30 16.32
C ARG A 318 -13.96 9.54 15.46
N GLY A 319 -12.75 9.79 14.96
CA GLY A 319 -12.58 10.99 14.15
C GLY A 319 -11.21 11.42 13.64
N GLN A 320 -10.16 10.59 13.63
CA GLN A 320 -8.85 11.01 13.15
C GLN A 320 -8.19 9.98 12.22
N PRO A 321 -7.28 10.38 11.30
CA PRO A 321 -6.64 9.47 10.38
C PRO A 321 -5.76 8.45 11.10
N TYR A 322 -5.87 7.21 10.65
CA TYR A 322 -5.30 6.01 11.25
C TYR A 322 -3.78 6.05 11.43
N TYR A 323 -3.33 5.98 12.67
CA TYR A 323 -2.03 5.42 13.02
C TYR A 323 -2.26 3.99 13.51
N HIS A 324 -1.74 2.97 12.82
CA HIS A 324 -1.77 1.60 13.32
C HIS A 324 -0.77 1.46 14.46
N LEU A 325 -1.28 1.45 15.68
CA LEU A 325 -0.53 0.97 16.84
C LEU A 325 -0.69 -0.55 16.87
N HIS A 326 0.32 -1.31 16.47
CA HIS A 326 0.37 -2.74 16.70
C HIS A 326 0.80 -3.00 18.15
N LEU A 327 -0.17 -3.29 19.01
CA LEU A 327 0.09 -3.79 20.36
C LEU A 327 0.35 -5.30 20.27
N HIS A 328 1.60 -5.72 20.47
CA HIS A 328 1.94 -7.13 20.59
C HIS A 328 1.67 -7.62 22.01
N THR A 329 0.91 -8.72 22.17
CA THR A 329 0.48 -9.32 23.44
C THR A 329 1.48 -10.33 24.03
N HIS A 330 2.79 -10.17 23.82
CA HIS A 330 3.80 -11.00 24.49
C HIS A 330 4.43 -10.29 25.69
N ALA A 331 4.99 -11.06 26.63
CA ALA A 331 5.63 -10.56 27.84
C ALA A 331 6.72 -9.49 27.61
N SER A 332 7.24 -9.38 26.41
CA SER A 332 8.08 -8.28 25.93
C SER A 332 7.34 -6.94 25.77
N ILE A 333 6.01 -6.91 25.81
CA ILE A 333 5.21 -5.69 25.83
C ILE A 333 5.07 -5.11 27.23
N ALA A 334 5.43 -5.84 28.24
CA ALA A 334 5.73 -5.22 29.53
C ALA A 334 6.78 -4.09 29.39
N VAL A 335 7.18 -3.83 28.16
CA VAL A 335 8.19 -2.85 27.76
C VAL A 335 7.65 -1.85 26.73
N ILE A 336 6.36 -1.81 26.46
CA ILE A 336 5.81 -0.65 25.72
C ILE A 336 5.77 0.57 26.59
#